data_4482f567b746c4b8384532ce2c90390b
#
_entry.id   4482f567b746c4b8384532ce2c90390b
#
_cell.length_a   1.000
_cell.length_b   1.000
_cell.length_c   1.000
_cell.angle_alpha   90.00
_cell.angle_beta   90.00
_cell.angle_gamma   90.00
#
_symmetry.space_group_name_H-M   'P 1'
#
loop_
_entity.id
_entity.type
_entity.pdbx_description
1 polymer ?
#
loop_
_entity_poly.entity_id
_entity_poly.type
_entity_poly.pdbx_seq_one_letter_code
_entity_poly.pdbx_strand_id
1 'polypeptide(L)'
;MVFVPHAVRGEEIDLRITKVMKTSCAGEIVKIHNPSPERMEPECPYAGKCGGCAYRHLTYPEELWAKRQRVQDALTRIGGLELTVEEILGAKNPEHYRNKSQYPVGADGSIGFFQARTHKVVPIRRCLIQTEAADRTAQAVGEWMRRYKISAYDETTGKGLCLLYTSPSPRDRG
;
A
#
# COMPACT_ATOMS: atom_id res chain seq x y z
N MET A 1 -10.20 -15.22 16.86
CA MET A 1 -10.12 -14.00 16.03
C MET A 1 -9.67 -14.41 14.62
N VAL A 2 -10.29 -13.87 13.57
CA VAL A 2 -9.90 -14.13 12.18
C VAL A 2 -9.46 -12.82 11.54
N PHE A 3 -8.27 -12.80 10.94
CA PHE A 3 -7.75 -11.67 10.18
C PHE A 3 -8.07 -11.87 8.70
N VAL A 4 -8.87 -10.98 8.12
CA VAL A 4 -9.32 -11.05 6.74
C VAL A 4 -8.92 -9.76 6.02
N PRO A 5 -7.94 -9.80 5.11
CA PRO A 5 -7.58 -8.62 4.30
C PRO A 5 -8.78 -8.15 3.47
N HIS A 6 -8.87 -6.83 3.29
CA HIS A 6 -9.88 -6.19 2.45
C HIS A 6 -11.35 -6.37 2.88
N ALA A 7 -11.63 -6.93 4.05
CA ALA A 7 -12.96 -6.91 4.63
C ALA A 7 -13.33 -5.49 5.09
N VAL A 8 -14.60 -5.15 4.99
CA VAL A 8 -15.15 -3.86 5.44
C VAL A 8 -16.16 -4.12 6.55
N ARG A 9 -16.23 -3.18 7.48
CA ARG A 9 -17.16 -3.26 8.59
C ARG A 9 -18.62 -3.33 8.10
N GLY A 10 -19.41 -4.23 8.71
CA GLY A 10 -20.82 -4.43 8.38
C GLY A 10 -21.08 -5.33 7.18
N GLU A 11 -20.07 -5.92 6.58
CA GLU A 11 -20.24 -6.90 5.51
C GLU A 11 -20.60 -8.28 6.04
N GLU A 12 -21.40 -8.99 5.27
CA GLU A 12 -21.64 -10.43 5.39
C GLU A 12 -20.85 -11.14 4.29
N ILE A 13 -19.87 -11.96 4.71
CA ILE A 13 -18.90 -12.57 3.80
C ILE A 13 -18.72 -14.06 4.03
N ASP A 14 -18.53 -14.82 2.96
CA ASP A 14 -17.92 -16.14 3.03
C ASP A 14 -16.41 -15.99 2.97
N LEU A 15 -15.73 -16.67 3.87
CA LEU A 15 -14.26 -16.64 3.91
C LEU A 15 -13.68 -18.06 3.90
N ARG A 16 -12.49 -18.18 3.34
CA ARG A 16 -11.68 -19.38 3.42
C ARG A 16 -10.55 -19.16 4.42
N ILE A 17 -10.43 -20.06 5.40
CA ILE A 17 -9.29 -20.02 6.33
C ILE A 17 -8.03 -20.46 5.58
N THR A 18 -7.02 -19.59 5.55
CA THR A 18 -5.73 -19.83 4.88
C THR A 18 -4.64 -20.26 5.83
N LYS A 19 -4.75 -19.86 7.11
CA LYS A 19 -3.78 -20.22 8.14
C LYS A 19 -4.43 -20.23 9.53
N VAL A 20 -4.15 -21.29 10.29
CA VAL A 20 -4.53 -21.38 11.70
C VAL A 20 -3.29 -21.12 12.55
N MET A 21 -3.41 -20.26 13.56
CA MET A 21 -2.40 -19.91 14.54
C MET A 21 -2.93 -20.24 15.95
N LYS A 22 -2.08 -20.19 16.97
CA LYS A 22 -2.45 -20.58 18.34
C LYS A 22 -3.67 -19.82 18.90
N THR A 23 -3.81 -18.53 18.60
CA THR A 23 -4.86 -17.65 19.17
C THR A 23 -5.71 -16.95 18.10
N SER A 24 -5.42 -17.19 16.82
CA SER A 24 -6.08 -16.50 15.72
C SER A 24 -6.02 -17.31 14.43
N CYS A 25 -6.77 -16.88 13.43
CA CYS A 25 -6.71 -17.43 12.07
C CYS A 25 -6.49 -16.29 11.06
N ALA A 26 -5.94 -16.63 9.91
CA ALA A 26 -6.00 -15.77 8.74
C ALA A 26 -6.97 -16.39 7.71
N GLY A 27 -7.67 -15.54 7.00
CA GLY A 27 -8.61 -15.95 5.96
C GLY A 27 -8.58 -14.99 4.79
N GLU A 28 -9.19 -15.40 3.70
CA GLU A 28 -9.44 -14.58 2.52
C GLU A 28 -10.91 -14.60 2.15
N ILE A 29 -11.40 -13.50 1.57
CA ILE A 29 -12.79 -13.37 1.14
C ILE A 29 -13.00 -14.28 -0.08
N VAL A 30 -14.01 -15.13 0.00
CA VAL A 30 -14.49 -15.95 -1.13
C VAL A 30 -15.67 -15.29 -1.82
N LYS A 31 -16.60 -14.75 -1.02
CA LYS A 31 -17.79 -14.07 -1.52
C LYS A 31 -18.26 -13.01 -0.54
N ILE A 32 -18.76 -11.90 -1.07
CA ILE A 32 -19.44 -10.86 -0.31
C ILE A 32 -20.94 -11.00 -0.63
N HIS A 33 -21.76 -11.26 0.39
CA HIS A 33 -23.23 -11.36 0.25
C HIS A 33 -23.88 -10.00 0.36
N ASN A 34 -23.53 -9.27 1.41
CA ASN A 34 -24.03 -7.93 1.67
C ASN A 34 -22.86 -6.97 1.78
N PRO A 35 -22.52 -6.24 0.70
CA PRO A 35 -21.43 -5.27 0.74
C PRO A 35 -21.79 -4.08 1.64
N SER A 36 -20.79 -3.57 2.35
CA SER A 36 -20.93 -2.35 3.13
C SER A 36 -21.13 -1.13 2.20
N PRO A 37 -21.95 -0.13 2.58
CA PRO A 37 -22.00 1.14 1.87
C PRO A 37 -20.66 1.89 1.87
N GLU A 38 -19.76 1.54 2.79
CA GLU A 38 -18.41 2.11 2.90
C GLU A 38 -17.41 1.42 1.97
N ARG A 39 -17.81 0.37 1.27
CA ARG A 39 -16.99 -0.26 0.24
C ARG A 39 -17.08 0.53 -1.06
N MET A 40 -15.93 0.80 -1.65
CA MET A 40 -15.85 1.41 -2.97
C MET A 40 -14.98 0.59 -3.92
N GLU A 41 -15.25 0.71 -5.20
CA GLU A 41 -14.34 0.17 -6.22
C GLU A 41 -13.11 1.08 -6.30
N PRO A 42 -11.90 0.51 -6.14
CA PRO A 42 -10.68 1.32 -6.18
C PRO A 42 -10.45 1.96 -7.55
N GLU A 43 -10.33 3.28 -7.60
CA GLU A 43 -9.95 4.01 -8.82
C GLU A 43 -8.54 3.68 -9.32
N CYS A 44 -7.67 3.19 -8.43
CA CYS A 44 -6.31 2.83 -8.76
C CYS A 44 -6.26 1.50 -9.52
N PRO A 45 -5.76 1.46 -10.77
CA PRO A 45 -5.72 0.23 -11.56
C PRO A 45 -4.74 -0.82 -11.02
N TYR A 46 -3.94 -0.45 -10.05
CA TYR A 46 -2.97 -1.32 -9.39
C TYR A 46 -3.44 -1.82 -8.02
N ALA A 47 -4.63 -1.45 -7.59
CA ALA A 47 -5.21 -1.92 -6.33
C ALA A 47 -5.29 -3.46 -6.32
N GLY A 48 -5.04 -4.06 -5.16
CA GLY A 48 -4.99 -5.51 -5.03
C GLY A 48 -3.70 -6.17 -5.55
N LYS A 49 -2.93 -5.51 -6.42
CA LYS A 49 -1.62 -5.99 -6.89
C LYS A 49 -0.47 -5.25 -6.19
N CYS A 50 -0.53 -3.93 -6.19
CA CYS A 50 0.46 -3.08 -5.52
C CYS A 50 0.29 -3.14 -4.00
N GLY A 51 1.39 -3.32 -3.26
CA GLY A 51 1.40 -3.35 -1.79
C GLY A 51 1.41 -1.97 -1.13
N GLY A 52 1.33 -0.87 -1.90
CA GLY A 52 1.51 0.48 -1.38
C GLY A 52 0.32 1.05 -0.59
N CYS A 53 -0.89 0.56 -0.82
CA CYS A 53 -2.12 1.08 -0.20
C CYS A 53 -2.95 -0.04 0.40
N ALA A 54 -3.35 0.12 1.67
CA ALA A 54 -4.15 -0.87 2.39
C ALA A 54 -5.67 -0.60 2.34
N TYR A 55 -6.11 0.65 2.09
CA TYR A 55 -7.48 1.09 2.31
C TYR A 55 -8.20 1.62 1.06
N ARG A 56 -7.68 1.39 -0.14
CA ARG A 56 -8.28 1.90 -1.38
C ARG A 56 -9.67 1.33 -1.73
N HIS A 57 -10.11 0.32 -1.02
CA HIS A 57 -11.45 -0.26 -1.14
C HIS A 57 -12.45 0.34 -0.14
N LEU A 58 -12.05 1.36 0.63
CA LEU A 58 -12.89 2.06 1.61
C LEU A 58 -13.19 3.48 1.15
N THR A 59 -14.36 4.00 1.53
CA THR A 59 -14.60 5.44 1.52
C THR A 59 -13.61 6.14 2.45
N TYR A 60 -13.29 7.41 2.19
CA TYR A 60 -12.33 8.13 3.01
C TYR A 60 -12.78 8.30 4.48
N PRO A 61 -14.06 8.54 4.78
CA PRO A 61 -14.55 8.52 6.16
C PRO A 61 -14.32 7.18 6.87
N GLU A 62 -14.54 6.05 6.20
CA GLU A 62 -14.31 4.74 6.78
C GLU A 62 -12.80 4.45 6.95
N GLU A 63 -11.96 4.91 6.03
CA GLU A 63 -10.49 4.85 6.19
C GLU A 63 -10.05 5.61 7.44
N LEU A 64 -10.58 6.81 7.69
CA LEU A 64 -10.29 7.59 8.88
C LEU A 64 -10.77 6.87 10.14
N TRP A 65 -11.99 6.34 10.12
CA TRP A 65 -12.51 5.55 11.24
C TRP A 65 -11.61 4.34 11.54
N ALA A 66 -11.23 3.57 10.53
CA ALA A 66 -10.37 2.39 10.70
C ALA A 66 -8.99 2.75 11.28
N LYS A 67 -8.42 3.86 10.84
CA LYS A 67 -7.15 4.38 11.38
C LYS A 67 -7.28 4.81 12.84
N ARG A 68 -8.35 5.54 13.17
CA ARG A 68 -8.65 5.94 14.55
C ARG A 68 -8.82 4.72 15.45
N GLN A 69 -9.61 3.74 15.01
CA GLN A 69 -9.87 2.51 15.76
C GLN A 69 -8.58 1.71 15.99
N ARG A 70 -7.70 1.67 15.01
CA ARG A 70 -6.40 1.00 15.16
C ARG A 70 -5.52 1.64 16.25
N VAL A 71 -5.52 2.97 16.36
CA VAL A 71 -4.81 3.68 17.43
C VAL A 71 -5.49 3.41 18.76
N GLN A 72 -6.82 3.49 18.84
CA GLN A 72 -7.59 3.18 20.03
C GLN A 72 -7.28 1.76 20.56
N ASP A 73 -7.33 0.76 19.68
CA ASP A 73 -7.04 -0.62 20.03
C ASP A 73 -5.59 -0.81 20.51
N ALA A 74 -4.64 -0.10 19.91
CA ALA A 74 -3.24 -0.16 20.33
C ALA A 74 -3.04 0.43 21.72
N LEU A 75 -3.66 1.58 22.03
CA LEU A 75 -3.61 2.19 23.37
C LEU A 75 -4.25 1.29 24.42
N THR A 76 -5.45 0.80 24.14
CA THR A 76 -6.22 0.02 25.14
C THR A 76 -5.68 -1.39 25.32
N ARG A 77 -5.48 -2.14 24.21
CA ARG A 77 -5.17 -3.60 24.28
C ARG A 77 -3.68 -3.88 24.44
N ILE A 78 -2.81 -3.04 23.89
CA ILE A 78 -1.36 -3.23 23.95
C ILE A 78 -0.78 -2.35 25.05
N GLY A 79 -1.16 -1.09 25.09
CA GLY A 79 -0.66 -0.11 26.06
C GLY A 79 -1.30 -0.22 27.45
N GLY A 80 -2.46 -0.89 27.58
CA GLY A 80 -3.22 -0.95 28.84
C GLY A 80 -3.71 0.40 29.34
N LEU A 81 -3.86 1.38 28.42
CA LEU A 81 -4.23 2.75 28.76
C LEU A 81 -5.75 2.95 28.57
N GLU A 82 -6.40 3.51 29.57
CA GLU A 82 -7.83 3.91 29.51
C GLU A 82 -7.97 5.31 28.92
N LEU A 83 -7.47 5.50 27.68
CA LEU A 83 -7.53 6.75 26.93
C LEU A 83 -8.48 6.60 25.77
N THR A 84 -9.27 7.65 25.48
CA THR A 84 -10.13 7.72 24.30
C THR A 84 -9.45 8.57 23.23
N VAL A 85 -9.31 8.02 22.02
CA VAL A 85 -8.93 8.79 20.85
C VAL A 85 -10.16 9.54 20.36
N GLU A 86 -10.22 10.86 20.57
CA GLU A 86 -11.41 11.66 20.31
C GLU A 86 -11.65 11.86 18.82
N GLU A 87 -10.72 12.50 18.14
CA GLU A 87 -10.84 12.89 16.73
C GLU A 87 -9.61 12.47 15.92
N ILE A 88 -9.83 12.26 14.63
CA ILE A 88 -8.77 12.09 13.63
C ILE A 88 -8.84 13.21 12.61
N LEU A 89 -7.74 13.93 12.45
CA LEU A 89 -7.64 14.98 11.43
C LEU A 89 -7.34 14.35 10.08
N GLY A 90 -8.32 14.39 9.19
CA GLY A 90 -8.17 13.95 7.81
C GLY A 90 -7.44 14.96 6.94
N ALA A 91 -6.80 14.49 5.88
CA ALA A 91 -6.24 15.36 4.84
C ALA A 91 -7.38 15.98 4.00
N LYS A 92 -7.26 17.26 3.63
CA LYS A 92 -8.20 17.90 2.70
C LYS A 92 -8.19 17.23 1.32
N ASN A 93 -7.02 16.81 0.87
CA ASN A 93 -6.86 15.99 -0.33
C ASN A 93 -6.09 14.72 0.04
N PRO A 94 -6.73 13.54 -0.02
CA PRO A 94 -6.10 12.26 0.29
C PRO A 94 -5.25 11.73 -0.86
N GLU A 95 -5.12 12.45 -1.97
CA GLU A 95 -4.30 12.11 -3.12
C GLU A 95 -3.10 13.03 -3.27
N HIS A 96 -2.08 12.56 -3.99
CA HIS A 96 -0.86 13.30 -4.32
C HIS A 96 -0.11 13.92 -3.12
N TYR A 97 -0.34 13.38 -1.91
CA TYR A 97 0.24 13.91 -0.67
C TYR A 97 1.67 13.44 -0.41
N ARG A 98 2.09 12.33 -1.04
CA ARG A 98 3.37 11.67 -0.77
C ARG A 98 4.49 12.31 -1.59
N ASN A 99 5.38 13.02 -0.93
CA ASN A 99 6.48 13.77 -1.55
C ASN A 99 7.84 13.08 -1.47
N LYS A 100 7.95 11.94 -0.78
CA LYS A 100 9.13 11.07 -0.79
C LYS A 100 8.75 9.74 -1.40
N SER A 101 9.32 9.43 -2.54
CA SER A 101 9.02 8.23 -3.32
C SER A 101 10.24 7.34 -3.43
N GLN A 102 10.04 6.05 -3.26
CA GLN A 102 11.03 5.02 -3.51
C GLN A 102 10.46 4.05 -4.52
N TYR A 103 11.06 4.00 -5.70
CA TYR A 103 10.66 3.15 -6.80
C TYR A 103 11.67 2.02 -6.98
N PRO A 104 11.40 0.81 -6.48
CA PRO A 104 12.20 -0.36 -6.81
C PRO A 104 12.23 -0.61 -8.32
N VAL A 105 13.38 -1.08 -8.78
CA VAL A 105 13.60 -1.51 -10.15
C VAL A 105 13.67 -3.04 -10.16
N GLY A 106 12.72 -3.69 -10.84
CA GLY A 106 12.72 -5.14 -11.01
C GLY A 106 13.86 -5.62 -11.88
N ALA A 107 14.26 -6.87 -11.74
CA ALA A 107 15.32 -7.48 -12.56
C ALA A 107 15.03 -7.42 -14.07
N ASP A 108 13.75 -7.31 -14.45
CA ASP A 108 13.28 -7.10 -15.81
C ASP A 108 13.34 -5.62 -16.28
N GLY A 109 13.85 -4.72 -15.44
CA GLY A 109 13.91 -3.27 -15.69
C GLY A 109 12.60 -2.54 -15.48
N SER A 110 11.56 -3.18 -14.96
CA SER A 110 10.31 -2.53 -14.58
C SER A 110 10.50 -1.61 -13.38
N ILE A 111 9.84 -0.44 -13.38
CA ILE A 111 9.90 0.52 -12.28
C ILE A 111 8.50 0.66 -11.68
N GLY A 112 8.38 0.56 -10.35
CA GLY A 112 7.08 0.61 -9.71
C GLY A 112 7.14 0.42 -8.21
N PHE A 113 6.20 -0.36 -7.66
CA PHE A 113 6.17 -0.69 -6.24
C PHE A 113 6.08 -2.20 -6.04
N PHE A 114 6.55 -2.68 -4.90
CA PHE A 114 6.45 -4.09 -4.59
C PHE A 114 5.00 -4.55 -4.44
N GLN A 115 4.70 -5.72 -4.96
CA GLN A 115 3.52 -6.46 -4.60
C GLN A 115 3.58 -6.80 -3.10
N ALA A 116 2.44 -6.73 -2.42
CA ALA A 116 2.36 -6.97 -0.98
C ALA A 116 3.08 -8.27 -0.57
N ARG A 117 3.98 -8.15 0.42
CA ARG A 117 4.75 -9.27 1.00
C ARG A 117 5.68 -9.99 0.02
N THR A 118 6.07 -9.35 -1.06
CA THR A 118 7.02 -9.90 -2.04
C THR A 118 8.00 -8.83 -2.49
N HIS A 119 9.07 -9.23 -3.18
CA HIS A 119 9.99 -8.34 -3.90
C HIS A 119 9.65 -8.24 -5.40
N LYS A 120 8.49 -8.75 -5.81
CA LYS A 120 8.04 -8.61 -7.19
C LYS A 120 7.58 -7.17 -7.43
N VAL A 121 8.19 -6.50 -8.40
CA VAL A 121 7.81 -5.14 -8.79
C VAL A 121 6.56 -5.16 -9.65
N VAL A 122 5.56 -4.38 -9.25
CA VAL A 122 4.39 -4.04 -10.06
C VAL A 122 4.71 -2.76 -10.82
N PRO A 123 4.80 -2.77 -12.15
CA PRO A 123 5.10 -1.56 -12.93
C PRO A 123 4.02 -0.50 -12.74
N ILE A 124 4.41 0.71 -12.38
CA ILE A 124 3.48 1.82 -12.13
C ILE A 124 3.80 2.97 -13.09
N ARG A 125 2.80 3.42 -13.83
CA ARG A 125 2.90 4.62 -14.67
C ARG A 125 2.42 5.88 -13.96
N ARG A 126 1.35 5.75 -13.18
CA ARG A 126 0.75 6.84 -12.41
C ARG A 126 0.29 6.29 -11.07
N CYS A 127 0.65 6.97 -10.00
CA CYS A 127 0.25 6.61 -8.64
C CYS A 127 -0.61 7.73 -8.03
N LEU A 128 -1.80 7.39 -7.54
CA LEU A 128 -2.73 8.39 -6.99
C LEU A 128 -2.23 9.06 -5.71
N ILE A 129 -1.31 8.44 -4.97
CA ILE A 129 -0.78 9.04 -3.73
C ILE A 129 0.54 9.77 -3.93
N GLN A 130 1.29 9.51 -5.01
CA GLN A 130 2.54 10.19 -5.33
C GLN A 130 2.27 11.50 -6.06
N THR A 131 3.24 12.42 -6.02
CA THR A 131 3.18 13.61 -6.85
C THR A 131 3.39 13.23 -8.32
N GLU A 132 2.75 13.94 -9.24
CA GLU A 132 2.94 13.70 -10.67
C GLU A 132 4.39 13.88 -11.12
N ALA A 133 5.13 14.79 -10.46
CA ALA A 133 6.54 14.99 -10.71
C ALA A 133 7.35 13.73 -10.39
N ALA A 134 7.05 13.04 -9.28
CA ALA A 134 7.71 11.80 -8.91
C ALA A 134 7.46 10.68 -9.94
N ASP A 135 6.21 10.54 -10.41
CA ASP A 135 5.85 9.57 -11.44
C ASP A 135 6.57 9.87 -12.77
N ARG A 136 6.57 11.14 -13.23
CA ARG A 136 7.28 11.53 -14.46
C ARG A 136 8.79 11.27 -14.35
N THR A 137 9.39 11.55 -13.19
CA THR A 137 10.82 11.31 -12.99
C THR A 137 11.14 9.81 -13.00
N ALA A 138 10.30 8.98 -12.38
CA ALA A 138 10.47 7.54 -12.43
C ALA A 138 10.39 6.99 -13.85
N GLN A 139 9.47 7.52 -14.70
CA GLN A 139 9.39 7.17 -16.12
C GLN A 139 10.67 7.60 -16.87
N ALA A 140 11.15 8.82 -16.65
CA ALA A 140 12.38 9.33 -17.27
C ALA A 140 13.61 8.51 -16.89
N VAL A 141 13.72 8.07 -15.62
CA VAL A 141 14.77 7.14 -15.19
C VAL A 141 14.67 5.82 -15.93
N GLY A 142 13.49 5.25 -16.09
CA GLY A 142 13.29 4.02 -16.85
C GLY A 142 13.68 4.15 -18.32
N GLU A 143 13.36 5.28 -18.95
CA GLU A 143 13.78 5.60 -20.33
C GLU A 143 15.30 5.74 -20.44
N TRP A 144 15.91 6.45 -19.50
CA TRP A 144 17.35 6.60 -19.41
C TRP A 144 18.06 5.24 -19.26
N MET A 145 17.58 4.37 -18.38
CA MET A 145 18.13 3.03 -18.21
C MET A 145 18.08 2.22 -19.51
N ARG A 146 16.93 2.26 -20.22
CA ARG A 146 16.81 1.57 -21.53
C ARG A 146 17.76 2.14 -22.57
N ARG A 147 17.82 3.48 -22.67
CA ARG A 147 18.65 4.18 -23.67
C ARG A 147 20.14 3.87 -23.51
N TYR A 148 20.61 3.86 -22.28
CA TYR A 148 22.03 3.67 -21.95
C TYR A 148 22.36 2.23 -21.54
N LYS A 149 21.42 1.30 -21.70
CA LYS A 149 21.59 -0.12 -21.36
C LYS A 149 22.06 -0.34 -19.91
N ILE A 150 21.56 0.48 -18.98
CA ILE A 150 21.85 0.34 -17.56
C ILE A 150 21.09 -0.90 -17.06
N SER A 151 21.84 -1.86 -16.50
CA SER A 151 21.27 -3.09 -15.98
C SER A 151 20.50 -2.84 -14.68
N ALA A 152 19.31 -3.45 -14.56
CA ALA A 152 18.66 -3.58 -13.28
C ALA A 152 19.44 -4.53 -12.37
N TYR A 153 19.42 -4.31 -11.07
CA TYR A 153 20.01 -5.22 -10.10
C TYR A 153 19.09 -6.41 -9.87
N ASP A 154 19.65 -7.60 -9.99
CA ASP A 154 18.97 -8.86 -9.70
C ASP A 154 19.43 -9.39 -8.33
N GLU A 155 18.52 -9.37 -7.35
CA GLU A 155 18.79 -9.83 -5.98
C GLU A 155 19.14 -11.32 -5.91
N THR A 156 18.69 -12.14 -6.89
CA THR A 156 18.96 -13.58 -6.93
C THR A 156 20.40 -13.87 -7.34
N THR A 157 20.89 -13.15 -8.35
CA THR A 157 22.23 -13.36 -8.89
C THR A 157 23.28 -12.41 -8.30
N GLY A 158 22.85 -11.36 -7.60
CA GLY A 158 23.72 -10.31 -7.05
C GLY A 158 24.38 -9.45 -8.14
N LYS A 159 23.84 -9.42 -9.36
CA LYS A 159 24.38 -8.70 -10.51
C LYS A 159 23.46 -7.57 -10.96
N GLY A 160 24.03 -6.54 -11.58
CA GLY A 160 23.33 -5.38 -12.08
C GLY A 160 23.68 -4.12 -11.30
N LEU A 161 23.18 -2.97 -11.76
CA LEU A 161 23.55 -1.66 -11.22
C LEU A 161 22.38 -1.01 -10.45
N CYS A 162 21.19 -0.91 -11.06
CA CYS A 162 20.09 -0.13 -10.51
C CYS A 162 19.09 -1.00 -9.76
N LEU A 163 19.01 -0.84 -8.42
CA LEU A 163 18.06 -1.51 -7.55
C LEU A 163 16.85 -0.62 -7.23
N LEU A 164 17.10 0.68 -7.04
CA LEU A 164 16.12 1.59 -6.47
C LEU A 164 16.34 3.01 -6.97
N TYR A 165 15.27 3.70 -7.32
CA TYR A 165 15.24 5.14 -7.50
C TYR A 165 14.51 5.78 -6.31
N THR A 166 15.12 6.78 -5.70
CA THR A 166 14.51 7.56 -4.61
C THR A 166 14.36 9.02 -5.01
N SER A 167 13.13 9.55 -4.92
CA SER A 167 12.86 10.99 -4.97
C SER A 167 12.94 11.53 -3.54
N PRO A 168 13.96 12.34 -3.20
CA PRO A 168 14.13 12.84 -1.84
C PRO A 168 13.01 13.82 -1.47
N SER A 169 12.59 13.79 -0.21
CA SER A 169 11.73 14.82 0.37
C SER A 169 12.53 16.11 0.60
N PRO A 170 11.89 17.29 0.56
CA PRO A 170 12.52 18.54 1.02
C PRO A 170 13.10 18.45 2.44
N ARG A 171 12.58 17.57 3.29
CA ARG A 171 13.10 17.33 4.65
C ARG A 171 14.44 16.58 4.67
N ASP A 172 14.79 15.89 3.60
CA ASP A 172 16.04 15.13 3.50
C ASP A 172 17.23 16.04 3.12
N ARG A 173 16.98 17.35 2.94
CA ARG A 173 17.97 18.38 2.59
C ARG A 173 18.46 19.18 3.79
N GLY A 174 18.12 18.74 4.97
CA GLY A 174 18.52 19.37 6.24
C GLY A 174 20.00 19.31 6.56
#